data_3d9ff74d8bf3e38564baf870a903aef1
#
_entry.id   3d9ff74d8bf3e38564baf870a903aef1
#
_cell.length_a   1.000
_cell.length_b   1.000
_cell.length_c   1.000
_cell.angle_alpha   90.00
_cell.angle_beta   90.00
_cell.angle_gamma   90.00
#
_symmetry.space_group_name_H-M   'P 1'
#
loop_
_entity.id
_entity.type
_entity.pdbx_description
1 polymer ?
#
loop_
_entity_poly.entity_id
_entity_poly.type
_entity_poly.pdbx_seq_one_letter_code
_entity_poly.pdbx_strand_id
1 'polypeptide(L)'
;LESFNKWLKDTGIKTNSISIHLRNIRAVFNHAIDNEETELYPFRKFTIEREETRKRSLKPDQLITLRDFNGEEYQKEYQDIFMLMFYLIGINAIDLFNLKQIVDGRIEYKREKTGKLYSIKVEPETMEIINRYKGNKFLLNTLETNDYNYRKYMAAMNRGLQKLGNFERKGLGGKKIRDILFPDITSYWARHTWATIAHKIGISKDVISLALGHEFGCKTTGIYIDYDLEQIDKANRKVIDYIN
;
A
#
# COMPACT_ATOMS: atom_id res chain seq x y z
N LEU A 1 21.71 -24.63 -9.03
CA LEU A 1 20.53 -23.76 -8.96
C LEU A 1 19.25 -24.48 -9.37
N GLU A 2 19.28 -25.27 -10.46
CA GLU A 2 18.10 -25.97 -10.97
C GLU A 2 17.47 -26.90 -9.93
N SER A 3 18.28 -27.74 -9.27
CA SER A 3 17.81 -28.64 -8.22
C SER A 3 17.19 -27.88 -7.04
N PHE A 4 17.78 -26.73 -6.65
CA PHE A 4 17.25 -25.87 -5.60
C PHE A 4 15.93 -25.20 -6.02
N ASN A 5 15.87 -24.69 -7.25
CA ASN A 5 14.65 -24.11 -7.81
C ASN A 5 13.51 -25.14 -7.87
N LYS A 6 13.83 -26.37 -8.31
CA LYS A 6 12.87 -27.48 -8.33
C LYS A 6 12.38 -27.80 -6.93
N TRP A 7 13.26 -27.93 -5.96
CA TRP A 7 12.91 -28.21 -4.57
C TRP A 7 11.98 -27.12 -3.99
N LEU A 8 12.26 -25.82 -4.25
CA LEU A 8 11.38 -24.73 -3.83
C LEU A 8 9.98 -24.83 -4.47
N LYS A 9 9.91 -25.20 -5.76
CA LYS A 9 8.62 -25.43 -6.44
C LYS A 9 7.86 -26.63 -5.83
N ASP A 10 8.56 -27.72 -5.57
CA ASP A 10 7.98 -28.94 -4.99
C ASP A 10 7.46 -28.71 -3.55
N THR A 11 8.02 -27.75 -2.80
CA THR A 11 7.53 -27.32 -1.48
C THR A 11 6.31 -26.38 -1.55
N GLY A 12 5.81 -26.07 -2.75
CA GLY A 12 4.62 -25.21 -2.95
C GLY A 12 4.87 -23.71 -2.81
N ILE A 13 6.12 -23.26 -2.81
CA ILE A 13 6.46 -21.84 -2.77
C ILE A 13 6.10 -21.20 -4.12
N LYS A 14 5.41 -20.04 -4.07
CA LYS A 14 4.99 -19.31 -5.27
C LYS A 14 6.17 -18.77 -6.06
N THR A 15 6.08 -18.77 -7.40
CA THR A 15 7.12 -18.32 -8.36
C THR A 15 7.76 -16.99 -7.98
N ASN A 16 6.97 -15.98 -7.60
CA ASN A 16 7.54 -14.69 -7.22
C ASN A 16 8.30 -14.71 -5.89
N SER A 17 7.97 -15.60 -4.96
CA SER A 17 8.73 -15.80 -3.71
C SER A 17 10.05 -16.53 -4.02
N ILE A 18 10.02 -17.54 -4.88
CA ILE A 18 11.23 -18.23 -5.39
C ILE A 18 12.15 -17.21 -6.08
N SER A 19 11.59 -16.33 -6.91
CA SER A 19 12.34 -15.26 -7.57
C SER A 19 13.07 -14.34 -6.57
N ILE A 20 12.49 -14.08 -5.39
CA ILE A 20 13.15 -13.29 -4.34
C ILE A 20 14.36 -14.04 -3.78
N HIS A 21 14.20 -15.31 -3.43
CA HIS A 21 15.30 -16.13 -2.92
C HIS A 21 16.45 -16.23 -3.93
N LEU A 22 16.15 -16.52 -5.19
CA LEU A 22 17.15 -16.63 -6.24
C LEU A 22 17.87 -15.30 -6.52
N ARG A 23 17.18 -14.16 -6.44
CA ARG A 23 17.82 -12.83 -6.57
C ARG A 23 18.76 -12.53 -5.42
N ASN A 24 18.39 -12.92 -4.20
CA ASN A 24 19.26 -12.75 -3.03
C ASN A 24 20.54 -13.59 -3.18
N ILE A 25 20.41 -14.87 -3.61
CA ILE A 25 21.55 -15.73 -3.87
C ILE A 25 22.43 -15.12 -4.98
N ARG A 26 21.84 -14.62 -6.08
CA ARG A 26 22.58 -13.94 -7.14
C ARG A 26 23.35 -12.72 -6.64
N ALA A 27 22.74 -11.93 -5.75
CA ALA A 27 23.42 -10.77 -5.17
C ALA A 27 24.64 -11.18 -4.33
N VAL A 28 24.57 -12.29 -3.58
CA VAL A 28 25.72 -12.82 -2.82
C VAL A 28 26.84 -13.27 -3.77
N PHE A 29 26.51 -14.00 -4.85
CA PHE A 29 27.53 -14.39 -5.84
C PHE A 29 28.18 -13.19 -6.52
N ASN A 30 27.39 -12.17 -6.91
CA ASN A 30 27.94 -10.94 -7.48
C ASN A 30 28.90 -10.26 -6.49
N HIS A 31 28.53 -10.15 -5.22
CA HIS A 31 29.39 -9.56 -4.19
C HIS A 31 30.70 -10.35 -4.00
N ALA A 32 30.63 -11.67 -3.99
CA ALA A 32 31.84 -12.52 -3.88
C ALA A 32 32.75 -12.38 -5.11
N ILE A 33 32.17 -12.24 -6.31
CA ILE A 33 32.94 -11.98 -7.54
C ILE A 33 33.58 -10.59 -7.50
N ASP A 34 32.83 -9.56 -7.10
CA ASP A 34 33.32 -8.19 -6.99
C ASP A 34 34.47 -8.07 -5.97
N ASN A 35 34.50 -8.94 -4.95
CA ASN A 35 35.56 -9.04 -3.94
C ASN A 35 36.68 -10.03 -4.31
N GLU A 36 36.68 -10.58 -5.54
CA GLU A 36 37.68 -11.54 -6.02
C GLU A 36 37.74 -12.86 -5.21
N GLU A 37 36.66 -13.19 -4.43
CA GLU A 37 36.58 -14.42 -3.64
C GLU A 37 36.26 -15.64 -4.50
N THR A 38 35.62 -15.46 -5.67
CA THR A 38 35.29 -16.53 -6.61
C THR A 38 35.07 -15.99 -8.03
N GLU A 39 35.38 -16.81 -9.02
CA GLU A 39 35.02 -16.58 -10.43
C GLU A 39 33.75 -17.32 -10.84
N LEU A 40 33.18 -18.13 -9.95
CA LEU A 40 32.02 -18.95 -10.23
C LEU A 40 30.75 -18.09 -10.35
N TYR A 41 30.11 -18.07 -11.54
CA TYR A 41 28.82 -17.40 -11.74
C TYR A 41 27.73 -18.38 -12.20
N PRO A 42 27.03 -19.02 -11.26
CA PRO A 42 26.04 -20.06 -11.59
C PRO A 42 24.78 -19.51 -12.27
N PHE A 43 24.58 -18.19 -12.31
CA PHE A 43 23.42 -17.55 -12.95
C PHE A 43 23.64 -17.22 -14.43
N ARG A 44 24.81 -17.53 -15.04
CA ARG A 44 25.11 -17.18 -16.45
C ARG A 44 24.05 -17.71 -17.43
N LYS A 45 23.57 -18.93 -17.21
CA LYS A 45 22.55 -19.60 -18.06
C LYS A 45 21.23 -19.81 -17.33
N PHE A 46 21.08 -19.26 -16.12
CA PHE A 46 19.90 -19.45 -15.29
C PHE A 46 18.99 -18.22 -15.31
N THR A 47 17.77 -18.41 -15.81
CA THR A 47 16.76 -17.35 -15.85
C THR A 47 15.87 -17.43 -14.61
N ILE A 48 15.76 -16.31 -13.89
CA ILE A 48 14.85 -16.19 -12.75
C ILE A 48 13.45 -15.87 -13.27
N GLU A 49 12.54 -16.82 -13.13
CA GLU A 49 11.15 -16.71 -13.56
C GLU A 49 10.40 -15.66 -12.73
N ARG A 50 9.41 -14.99 -13.36
CA ARG A 50 8.47 -14.07 -12.71
C ARG A 50 7.06 -14.31 -13.26
N GLU A 51 6.08 -14.20 -12.40
CA GLU A 51 4.67 -14.22 -12.76
C GLU A 51 4.04 -12.84 -12.58
N GLU A 52 3.16 -12.47 -13.50
CA GLU A 52 2.30 -11.31 -13.31
C GLU A 52 1.32 -11.59 -12.17
N THR A 53 1.18 -10.62 -11.27
CA THR A 53 0.23 -10.70 -10.17
C THR A 53 -1.08 -10.01 -10.56
N ARG A 54 -2.22 -10.52 -10.07
CA ARG A 54 -3.51 -9.86 -10.23
C ARG A 54 -3.43 -8.40 -9.76
N LYS A 55 -4.12 -7.52 -10.48
CA LYS A 55 -4.26 -6.11 -10.07
C LYS A 55 -4.92 -6.07 -8.67
N ARG A 56 -4.30 -5.38 -7.75
CA ARG A 56 -4.74 -5.23 -6.35
C ARG A 56 -5.37 -3.86 -6.17
N SER A 57 -6.40 -3.55 -6.96
CA SER A 57 -7.09 -2.28 -6.92
C SER A 57 -8.59 -2.49 -6.95
N LEU A 58 -9.33 -1.64 -6.26
CA LEU A 58 -10.78 -1.54 -6.33
C LEU A 58 -11.19 -0.72 -7.55
N LYS A 59 -12.34 -1.05 -8.13
CA LYS A 59 -13.03 -0.16 -9.06
C LYS A 59 -13.65 1.00 -8.27
N PRO A 60 -13.99 2.15 -8.91
CA PRO A 60 -14.59 3.28 -8.20
C PRO A 60 -15.86 2.91 -7.41
N ASP A 61 -16.79 2.19 -8.04
CA ASP A 61 -18.00 1.68 -7.41
C ASP A 61 -17.73 0.78 -6.20
N GLN A 62 -16.70 -0.07 -6.30
CA GLN A 62 -16.28 -0.92 -5.17
C GLN A 62 -15.65 -0.10 -4.03
N LEU A 63 -14.91 0.96 -4.35
CA LEU A 63 -14.34 1.86 -3.34
C LEU A 63 -15.43 2.65 -2.61
N ILE A 64 -16.43 3.16 -3.36
CA ILE A 64 -17.61 3.80 -2.80
C ILE A 64 -18.37 2.82 -1.89
N THR A 65 -18.60 1.59 -2.37
CA THR A 65 -19.21 0.53 -1.56
C THR A 65 -18.42 0.28 -0.27
N LEU A 66 -17.09 0.21 -0.34
CA LEU A 66 -16.25 0.01 0.85
C LEU A 66 -16.38 1.19 1.82
N ARG A 67 -16.37 2.43 1.33
CA ARG A 67 -16.50 3.64 2.14
C ARG A 67 -17.84 3.70 2.88
N ASP A 68 -18.92 3.41 2.15
CA ASP A 68 -20.29 3.67 2.61
C ASP A 68 -20.93 2.43 3.26
N PHE A 69 -20.28 1.25 3.20
CA PHE A 69 -20.83 0.04 3.77
C PHE A 69 -20.97 0.16 5.30
N ASN A 70 -22.19 0.00 5.78
CA ASN A 70 -22.49 -0.02 7.21
C ASN A 70 -22.20 -1.42 7.80
N GLY A 71 -20.92 -1.63 8.10
CA GLY A 71 -20.42 -2.87 8.70
C GLY A 71 -20.62 -2.95 10.21
N GLU A 72 -19.92 -3.88 10.84
CA GLU A 72 -19.86 -3.95 12.31
C GLU A 72 -19.00 -2.79 12.84
N GLU A 73 -19.30 -2.30 14.04
CA GLU A 73 -18.66 -1.12 14.65
C GLU A 73 -17.12 -1.15 14.56
N TYR A 74 -16.50 -2.28 14.89
CA TYR A 74 -15.04 -2.43 14.81
C TYR A 74 -14.46 -2.33 13.39
N GLN A 75 -15.29 -2.51 12.35
CA GLN A 75 -14.86 -2.42 10.96
C GLN A 75 -14.81 -0.97 10.48
N LYS A 76 -15.55 -0.07 11.12
CA LYS A 76 -15.62 1.34 10.72
C LYS A 76 -14.26 2.01 10.78
N GLU A 77 -13.50 1.80 11.83
CA GLU A 77 -12.12 2.32 11.93
C GLU A 77 -11.25 1.81 10.78
N TYR A 78 -11.35 0.52 10.43
CA TYR A 78 -10.56 -0.06 9.35
C TYR A 78 -10.92 0.49 7.97
N GLN A 79 -12.22 0.74 7.73
CA GLN A 79 -12.68 1.41 6.52
C GLN A 79 -12.16 2.86 6.46
N ASP A 80 -12.28 3.60 7.54
CA ASP A 80 -11.82 4.98 7.64
C ASP A 80 -10.30 5.08 7.45
N ILE A 81 -9.52 4.21 8.06
CA ILE A 81 -8.04 4.16 7.85
C ILE A 81 -7.69 3.78 6.41
N PHE A 82 -8.44 2.86 5.78
CA PHE A 82 -8.24 2.53 4.37
C PHE A 82 -8.53 3.75 3.47
N MET A 83 -9.64 4.45 3.72
CA MET A 83 -9.99 5.67 2.98
C MET A 83 -8.99 6.80 3.24
N LEU A 84 -8.51 6.97 4.47
CA LEU A 84 -7.46 7.92 4.79
C LEU A 84 -6.17 7.63 4.02
N MET A 85 -5.77 6.36 3.93
CA MET A 85 -4.63 5.97 3.10
C MET A 85 -4.86 6.33 1.63
N PHE A 86 -6.07 6.12 1.12
CA PHE A 86 -6.45 6.47 -0.24
C PHE A 86 -6.39 7.99 -0.49
N TYR A 87 -7.01 8.79 0.38
CA TYR A 87 -7.03 10.25 0.28
C TYR A 87 -5.64 10.88 0.38
N LEU A 88 -4.72 10.21 1.08
CA LEU A 88 -3.30 10.58 1.17
C LEU A 88 -2.45 9.90 0.09
N ILE A 89 -2.98 9.78 -1.14
CA ILE A 89 -2.24 9.29 -2.33
C ILE A 89 -1.67 7.87 -2.12
N GLY A 90 -2.37 7.05 -1.36
CA GLY A 90 -1.92 5.70 -1.04
C GLY A 90 -0.68 5.67 -0.15
N ILE A 91 -0.63 6.51 0.87
CA ILE A 91 0.42 6.47 1.90
C ILE A 91 0.56 5.05 2.47
N ASN A 92 1.79 4.61 2.75
CA ASN A 92 1.95 3.31 3.43
C ASN A 92 1.53 3.43 4.89
N ALA A 93 0.97 2.35 5.42
CA ALA A 93 0.48 2.34 6.79
C ALA A 93 1.56 2.68 7.83
N ILE A 94 2.80 2.20 7.64
CA ILE A 94 3.90 2.55 8.55
C ILE A 94 4.19 4.05 8.55
N ASP A 95 4.17 4.69 7.38
CA ASP A 95 4.37 6.12 7.27
C ASP A 95 3.18 6.88 7.88
N LEU A 96 1.93 6.45 7.60
CA LEU A 96 0.71 7.04 8.15
C LEU A 96 0.71 7.07 9.69
N PHE A 97 1.02 5.95 10.32
CA PHE A 97 0.99 5.86 11.78
C PHE A 97 2.16 6.54 12.48
N ASN A 98 3.21 6.89 11.75
CA ASN A 98 4.33 7.69 12.26
C ASN A 98 4.11 9.21 12.08
N LEU A 99 3.04 9.65 11.41
CA LEU A 99 2.73 11.07 11.28
C LEU A 99 2.51 11.71 12.64
N LYS A 100 3.00 12.94 12.80
CA LYS A 100 2.92 13.66 14.08
C LYS A 100 1.94 14.84 14.02
N GLN A 101 1.97 15.60 12.93
CA GLN A 101 1.23 16.86 12.82
C GLN A 101 0.93 17.24 11.37
N ILE A 102 0.03 18.16 11.21
CA ILE A 102 -0.24 18.88 9.97
C ILE A 102 0.40 20.26 10.10
N VAL A 103 1.13 20.68 9.09
CA VAL A 103 1.78 22.00 9.02
C VAL A 103 1.28 22.71 7.76
N ASP A 104 0.75 23.91 7.91
CA ASP A 104 0.23 24.76 6.82
C ASP A 104 -0.74 24.01 5.87
N GLY A 105 -1.62 23.18 6.47
CA GLY A 105 -2.60 22.40 5.72
C GLY A 105 -2.00 21.20 4.95
N ARG A 106 -0.76 20.82 5.23
CA ARG A 106 -0.06 19.71 4.56
C ARG A 106 0.45 18.69 5.56
N ILE A 107 0.53 17.45 5.11
CA ILE A 107 1.23 16.36 5.78
C ILE A 107 2.58 16.19 5.10
N GLU A 108 3.64 16.44 5.86
CA GLU A 108 5.01 16.27 5.40
C GLU A 108 5.68 15.12 6.15
N TYR A 109 6.28 14.22 5.41
CA TYR A 109 6.97 13.08 5.99
C TYR A 109 8.09 12.54 5.10
N LYS A 110 9.07 11.91 5.74
CA LYS A 110 10.11 11.16 5.06
C LYS A 110 9.72 9.68 5.04
N ARG A 111 9.56 9.12 3.84
CA ARG A 111 9.14 7.73 3.67
C ARG A 111 10.17 6.79 4.29
N GLU A 112 9.73 5.93 5.20
CA GLU A 112 10.59 5.00 5.95
C GLU A 112 11.45 4.11 5.03
N LYS A 113 10.86 3.55 3.97
CA LYS A 113 11.54 2.62 3.07
C LYS A 113 12.60 3.25 2.17
N THR A 114 12.43 4.49 1.74
CA THR A 114 13.24 5.09 0.65
C THR A 114 13.93 6.39 1.05
N GLY A 115 13.58 6.95 2.20
CA GLY A 115 14.09 8.24 2.65
C GLY A 115 13.60 9.44 1.84
N LYS A 116 12.68 9.26 0.87
CA LYS A 116 12.16 10.33 0.04
C LYS A 116 11.17 11.20 0.82
N LEU A 117 11.25 12.51 0.63
CA LEU A 117 10.31 13.47 1.21
C LEU A 117 9.00 13.49 0.43
N TYR A 118 7.90 13.59 1.16
CA TYR A 118 6.54 13.76 0.66
C TYR A 118 5.91 14.96 1.32
N SER A 119 5.13 15.69 0.56
CA SER A 119 4.27 16.77 1.04
C SER A 119 2.90 16.59 0.38
N ILE A 120 1.87 16.29 1.16
CA ILE A 120 0.52 15.99 0.67
C ILE A 120 -0.43 17.00 1.29
N LYS A 121 -1.21 17.70 0.45
CA LYS A 121 -2.25 18.60 0.90
C LYS A 121 -3.35 17.81 1.61
N VAL A 122 -3.80 18.32 2.75
CA VAL A 122 -4.89 17.72 3.53
C VAL A 122 -6.21 18.23 3.00
N GLU A 123 -6.95 17.36 2.34
CA GLU A 123 -8.27 17.67 1.82
C GLU A 123 -9.35 17.51 2.92
N PRO A 124 -10.56 18.10 2.77
CA PRO A 124 -11.61 18.06 3.79
C PRO A 124 -11.95 16.64 4.27
N GLU A 125 -12.06 15.69 3.36
CA GLU A 125 -12.36 14.28 3.65
C GLU A 125 -11.26 13.63 4.50
N THR A 126 -10.02 14.00 4.25
CA THR A 126 -8.85 13.58 5.05
C THR A 126 -8.95 14.14 6.47
N MET A 127 -9.27 15.42 6.59
CA MET A 127 -9.37 16.10 7.88
C MET A 127 -10.50 15.54 8.74
N GLU A 128 -11.62 15.18 8.14
CA GLU A 128 -12.76 14.56 8.85
C GLU A 128 -12.33 13.27 9.57
N ILE A 129 -11.61 12.38 8.86
CA ILE A 129 -11.13 11.12 9.43
C ILE A 129 -10.05 11.39 10.50
N ILE A 130 -9.11 12.29 10.24
CA ILE A 130 -8.07 12.64 11.20
C ILE A 130 -8.70 13.18 12.50
N ASN A 131 -9.71 14.04 12.43
CA ASN A 131 -10.38 14.57 13.61
C ASN A 131 -11.11 13.47 14.41
N ARG A 132 -11.65 12.46 13.73
CA ARG A 132 -12.31 11.30 14.39
C ARG A 132 -11.36 10.45 15.19
N TYR A 133 -10.12 10.28 14.70
CA TYR A 133 -9.10 9.43 15.30
C TYR A 133 -7.89 10.22 15.79
N LYS A 134 -8.09 11.47 16.24
CA LYS A 134 -7.00 12.34 16.68
C LYS A 134 -6.22 11.71 17.84
N GLY A 135 -4.90 11.66 17.70
CA GLY A 135 -3.98 11.15 18.71
C GLY A 135 -3.34 12.24 19.57
N ASN A 136 -2.64 11.80 20.60
CA ASN A 136 -1.89 12.69 21.50
C ASN A 136 -0.41 12.76 21.10
N LYS A 137 0.21 11.61 20.86
CA LYS A 137 1.63 11.48 20.50
C LYS A 137 1.85 11.51 19.00
N PHE A 138 0.94 10.89 18.27
CA PHE A 138 0.91 10.84 16.82
C PHE A 138 -0.33 11.55 16.30
N LEU A 139 -0.39 11.78 15.00
CA LEU A 139 -1.55 12.39 14.36
C LEU A 139 -2.83 11.59 14.60
N LEU A 140 -2.70 10.24 14.66
CA LEU A 140 -3.80 9.32 14.92
C LEU A 140 -3.59 8.55 16.23
N ASN A 141 -4.66 8.33 16.98
CA ASN A 141 -4.66 7.55 18.22
C ASN A 141 -4.70 6.03 17.99
N THR A 142 -4.86 5.58 16.77
CA THR A 142 -5.08 4.18 16.37
C THR A 142 -4.08 3.20 17.01
N LEU A 143 -2.79 3.53 17.02
CA LEU A 143 -1.79 2.70 17.68
C LEU A 143 -1.75 2.93 19.19
N GLU A 144 -2.11 4.11 19.68
CA GLU A 144 -2.18 4.41 21.12
C GLU A 144 -3.22 3.52 21.81
N THR A 145 -4.33 3.23 21.16
CA THR A 145 -5.40 2.34 21.63
C THR A 145 -5.10 0.85 21.40
N ASN A 146 -4.03 0.50 20.69
CA ASN A 146 -3.64 -0.86 20.31
C ASN A 146 -2.25 -1.24 20.82
N ASP A 147 -1.83 -0.79 22.00
CA ASP A 147 -0.55 -1.06 22.65
C ASP A 147 0.68 -0.78 21.75
N TYR A 148 0.56 0.19 20.83
CA TYR A 148 1.57 0.55 19.84
C TYR A 148 2.05 -0.62 18.97
N ASN A 149 1.29 -1.72 18.88
CA ASN A 149 1.66 -2.90 18.11
C ASN A 149 1.18 -2.80 16.65
N TYR A 150 1.96 -2.13 15.84
CA TYR A 150 1.71 -1.95 14.41
C TYR A 150 1.37 -3.25 13.66
N ARG A 151 2.15 -4.33 13.87
CA ARG A 151 1.94 -5.60 13.16
C ARG A 151 0.62 -6.26 13.53
N LYS A 152 0.28 -6.23 14.81
CA LYS A 152 -0.99 -6.75 15.33
C LYS A 152 -2.17 -5.97 14.76
N TYR A 153 -2.08 -4.64 14.77
CA TYR A 153 -3.11 -3.78 14.20
C TYR A 153 -3.31 -4.02 12.70
N MET A 154 -2.24 -4.04 11.90
CA MET A 154 -2.34 -4.27 10.46
C MET A 154 -2.92 -5.64 10.12
N ALA A 155 -2.59 -6.68 10.88
CA ALA A 155 -3.18 -8.00 10.71
C ALA A 155 -4.69 -8.00 11.04
N ALA A 156 -5.10 -7.27 12.09
CA ALA A 156 -6.50 -7.12 12.47
C ALA A 156 -7.28 -6.31 11.41
N MET A 157 -6.74 -5.16 10.98
CA MET A 157 -7.31 -4.32 9.93
C MET A 157 -7.54 -5.09 8.64
N ASN A 158 -6.52 -5.78 8.12
CA ASN A 158 -6.66 -6.55 6.88
C ASN A 158 -7.73 -7.64 7.02
N ARG A 159 -7.74 -8.40 8.13
CA ARG A 159 -8.79 -9.39 8.40
C ARG A 159 -10.17 -8.77 8.55
N GLY A 160 -10.27 -7.59 9.16
CA GLY A 160 -11.52 -6.85 9.32
C GLY A 160 -12.08 -6.40 7.97
N LEU A 161 -11.24 -5.82 7.11
CA LEU A 161 -11.60 -5.44 5.73
C LEU A 161 -12.04 -6.66 4.88
N GLN A 162 -11.34 -7.78 4.99
CA GLN A 162 -11.68 -9.03 4.30
C GLN A 162 -12.98 -9.66 4.77
N LYS A 163 -13.52 -9.24 5.92
CA LYS A 163 -14.79 -9.68 6.47
C LYS A 163 -15.93 -8.68 6.24
N LEU A 164 -15.71 -7.61 5.49
CA LEU A 164 -16.77 -6.69 5.10
C LEU A 164 -17.80 -7.42 4.24
N GLY A 165 -19.06 -7.27 4.60
CA GLY A 165 -20.18 -7.89 3.91
C GLY A 165 -21.35 -8.19 4.86
N ASN A 166 -22.52 -8.36 4.29
CA ASN A 166 -23.72 -8.74 5.05
C ASN A 166 -23.51 -10.10 5.71
N PHE A 167 -24.15 -10.31 6.84
CA PHE A 167 -24.11 -11.60 7.50
C PHE A 167 -25.46 -12.01 8.06
N GLU A 168 -25.69 -13.31 8.10
CA GLU A 168 -26.80 -13.94 8.77
C GLU A 168 -26.28 -14.82 9.92
N ARG A 169 -27.07 -14.95 10.97
CA ARG A 169 -26.79 -15.90 12.05
C ARG A 169 -27.58 -17.18 11.81
N LYS A 170 -26.89 -18.31 11.70
CA LYS A 170 -27.54 -19.64 11.46
C LYS A 170 -27.19 -20.64 12.57
N GLY A 171 -28.16 -21.53 12.84
CA GLY A 171 -28.01 -22.57 13.85
C GLY A 171 -28.15 -22.10 15.29
N LEU A 172 -28.29 -23.06 16.22
CA LEU A 172 -28.44 -22.81 17.65
C LEU A 172 -27.26 -22.03 18.28
N GLY A 173 -26.03 -22.18 17.74
CA GLY A 173 -24.84 -21.43 18.15
C GLY A 173 -24.69 -20.04 17.52
N GLY A 174 -25.65 -19.60 16.69
CA GLY A 174 -25.61 -18.28 16.06
C GLY A 174 -24.38 -18.02 15.17
N LYS A 175 -23.87 -19.06 14.47
CA LYS A 175 -22.71 -18.92 13.57
C LYS A 175 -22.98 -17.86 12.50
N LYS A 176 -22.08 -16.88 12.39
CA LYS A 176 -22.15 -15.86 11.33
C LYS A 176 -21.73 -16.47 9.99
N ILE A 177 -22.62 -16.41 9.00
CA ILE A 177 -22.33 -16.70 7.60
C ILE A 177 -22.30 -15.35 6.88
N ARG A 178 -21.21 -15.03 6.20
CA ARG A 178 -20.99 -13.72 5.57
C ARG A 178 -20.99 -13.83 4.06
N ASP A 179 -21.65 -12.86 3.44
CA ASP A 179 -21.48 -12.56 2.01
C ASP A 179 -20.36 -11.52 1.89
N ILE A 180 -19.14 -12.02 1.66
CA ILE A 180 -17.93 -11.20 1.72
C ILE A 180 -17.78 -10.39 0.43
N LEU A 181 -17.67 -9.06 0.56
CA LEU A 181 -17.53 -8.15 -0.57
C LEU A 181 -16.10 -8.14 -1.17
N PHE A 182 -15.07 -8.22 -0.33
CA PHE A 182 -13.67 -8.02 -0.74
C PHE A 182 -12.74 -9.06 -0.09
N PRO A 183 -12.77 -10.34 -0.51
CA PRO A 183 -12.06 -11.42 0.19
C PRO A 183 -10.55 -11.29 0.23
N ASP A 184 -9.96 -10.63 -0.77
CA ASP A 184 -8.50 -10.52 -0.94
C ASP A 184 -7.95 -9.13 -0.57
N ILE A 185 -8.80 -8.22 -0.09
CA ILE A 185 -8.39 -6.83 0.16
C ILE A 185 -7.35 -6.75 1.27
N THR A 186 -6.40 -5.85 1.09
CA THR A 186 -5.44 -5.44 2.12
C THR A 186 -5.29 -3.92 2.09
N SER A 187 -4.78 -3.34 3.15
CA SER A 187 -4.49 -1.90 3.23
C SER A 187 -3.69 -1.37 2.05
N TYR A 188 -2.79 -2.18 1.48
CA TYR A 188 -1.97 -1.79 0.33
C TYR A 188 -2.78 -1.56 -0.96
N TRP A 189 -4.00 -2.07 -1.05
CA TRP A 189 -4.90 -1.81 -2.18
C TRP A 189 -5.28 -0.33 -2.27
N ALA A 190 -5.28 0.43 -1.19
CA ALA A 190 -5.55 1.87 -1.22
C ALA A 190 -4.63 2.59 -2.22
N ARG A 191 -3.33 2.28 -2.20
CA ARG A 191 -2.33 2.86 -3.10
C ARG A 191 -2.54 2.44 -4.56
N HIS A 192 -2.81 1.17 -4.81
CA HIS A 192 -3.10 0.68 -6.16
C HIS A 192 -4.41 1.27 -6.70
N THR A 193 -5.42 1.41 -5.84
CA THR A 193 -6.71 1.98 -6.18
C THR A 193 -6.56 3.44 -6.59
N TRP A 194 -5.84 4.25 -5.81
CA TRP A 194 -5.57 5.64 -6.14
C TRP A 194 -4.89 5.76 -7.52
N ALA A 195 -3.82 5.01 -7.74
CA ALA A 195 -3.08 5.03 -9.01
C ALA A 195 -3.94 4.58 -10.21
N THR A 196 -4.78 3.57 -10.01
CA THR A 196 -5.67 3.04 -11.06
C THR A 196 -6.77 4.04 -11.42
N ILE A 197 -7.38 4.67 -10.42
CA ILE A 197 -8.42 5.71 -10.62
C ILE A 197 -7.79 6.94 -11.29
N ALA A 198 -6.64 7.42 -10.79
CA ALA A 198 -5.92 8.54 -11.37
C ALA A 198 -5.65 8.32 -12.87
N HIS A 199 -5.16 7.12 -13.23
CA HIS A 199 -4.94 6.77 -14.63
C HIS A 199 -6.25 6.73 -15.44
N LYS A 200 -7.32 6.17 -14.86
CA LYS A 200 -8.64 6.07 -15.49
C LYS A 200 -9.24 7.43 -15.84
N ILE A 201 -9.04 8.44 -14.99
CA ILE A 201 -9.55 9.81 -15.20
C ILE A 201 -8.59 10.69 -16.01
N GLY A 202 -7.57 10.10 -16.64
CA GLY A 202 -6.69 10.77 -17.59
C GLY A 202 -5.52 11.54 -16.95
N ILE A 203 -5.19 11.31 -15.68
CA ILE A 203 -3.96 11.86 -15.09
C ILE A 203 -2.77 11.16 -15.74
N SER A 204 -1.77 11.94 -16.17
CA SER A 204 -0.59 11.41 -16.85
C SER A 204 0.19 10.45 -15.97
N LYS A 205 0.84 9.45 -16.57
CA LYS A 205 1.67 8.49 -15.83
C LYS A 205 2.79 9.18 -15.08
N ASP A 206 3.26 10.30 -15.56
CA ASP A 206 4.32 11.10 -14.98
C ASP A 206 3.88 11.72 -13.66
N VAL A 207 2.71 12.36 -13.64
CA VAL A 207 2.12 12.92 -12.42
C VAL A 207 1.77 11.82 -11.42
N ILE A 208 1.24 10.68 -11.88
CA ILE A 208 0.96 9.52 -11.01
C ILE A 208 2.26 8.98 -10.39
N SER A 209 3.31 8.81 -11.18
CA SER A 209 4.60 8.33 -10.71
C SER A 209 5.22 9.29 -9.70
N LEU A 210 5.12 10.59 -9.99
CA LEU A 210 5.57 11.66 -9.11
C LEU A 210 4.83 11.62 -7.75
N ALA A 211 3.50 11.62 -7.79
CA ALA A 211 2.65 11.56 -6.61
C ALA A 211 2.91 10.32 -5.75
N LEU A 212 3.20 9.18 -6.40
CA LEU A 212 3.57 7.94 -5.72
C LEU A 212 5.05 7.91 -5.30
N GLY A 213 5.84 8.93 -5.64
CA GLY A 213 7.25 9.03 -5.30
C GLY A 213 8.12 7.98 -5.96
N HIS A 214 7.77 7.51 -7.14
CA HIS A 214 8.64 6.68 -7.93
C HIS A 214 9.76 7.55 -8.55
N GLU A 215 10.94 6.98 -8.73
CA GLU A 215 12.02 7.66 -9.44
C GLU A 215 11.64 7.80 -10.91
N PHE A 216 11.83 9.00 -11.46
CA PHE A 216 11.54 9.32 -12.84
C PHE A 216 12.84 9.37 -13.63
N GLY A 217 12.96 8.58 -14.67
CA GLY A 217 14.07 8.64 -15.62
C GLY A 217 15.45 8.48 -14.99
N CYS A 218 16.43 9.19 -15.55
CA CYS A 218 17.78 9.29 -15.00
C CYS A 218 17.74 10.16 -13.72
N LYS A 219 18.46 9.75 -12.67
CA LYS A 219 18.58 10.53 -11.41
C LYS A 219 18.98 11.99 -11.65
N THR A 220 19.77 12.24 -12.67
CA THR A 220 20.23 13.57 -13.07
C THR A 220 19.08 14.46 -13.56
N THR A 221 18.11 13.91 -14.32
CA THR A 221 16.97 14.67 -14.82
C THR A 221 16.01 15.06 -13.68
N GLY A 222 15.87 14.21 -12.66
CA GLY A 222 15.03 14.47 -11.47
C GLY A 222 15.49 15.68 -10.64
N ILE A 223 16.77 16.11 -10.75
CA ILE A 223 17.31 17.27 -10.04
C ILE A 223 16.82 18.59 -10.67
N TYR A 224 16.52 18.58 -11.97
CA TYR A 224 16.11 19.76 -12.73
C TYR A 224 14.60 19.94 -12.83
N ILE A 225 13.82 18.93 -12.43
CA ILE A 225 12.36 19.05 -12.42
C ILE A 225 11.97 19.59 -11.05
N ASP A 226 11.62 20.89 -11.05
CA ASP A 226 10.96 21.50 -9.89
C ASP A 226 9.65 20.75 -9.63
N TYR A 227 9.53 20.16 -8.45
CA TYR A 227 8.38 19.36 -8.07
C TYR A 227 7.17 20.28 -7.93
N ASP A 228 6.36 20.36 -8.96
CA ASP A 228 5.10 21.09 -8.91
C ASP A 228 4.10 20.35 -8.01
N LEU A 229 4.18 20.65 -6.70
CA LEU A 229 3.24 20.14 -5.69
C LEU A 229 1.80 20.48 -6.07
N GLU A 230 1.58 21.58 -6.81
CA GLU A 230 0.25 21.99 -7.26
C GLU A 230 -0.34 20.97 -8.25
N GLN A 231 0.47 20.36 -9.13
CA GLN A 231 0.00 19.31 -10.03
C GLN A 231 -0.43 18.05 -9.25
N ILE A 232 0.34 17.68 -8.22
CA ILE A 232 -0.01 16.54 -7.35
C ILE A 232 -1.31 16.85 -6.59
N ASP A 233 -1.45 18.04 -6.04
CA ASP A 233 -2.63 18.47 -5.30
C ASP A 233 -3.88 18.48 -6.20
N LYS A 234 -3.78 19.05 -7.40
CA LYS A 234 -4.85 19.02 -8.42
C LYS A 234 -5.22 17.59 -8.84
N ALA A 235 -4.22 16.73 -9.02
CA ALA A 235 -4.44 15.33 -9.37
C ALA A 235 -5.16 14.60 -8.22
N ASN A 236 -4.71 14.78 -6.98
CA ASN A 236 -5.35 14.15 -5.83
C ASN A 236 -6.79 14.63 -5.65
N ARG A 237 -7.04 15.94 -5.76
CA ARG A 237 -8.41 16.49 -5.68
C ARG A 237 -9.33 15.88 -6.73
N LYS A 238 -8.89 15.79 -8.01
CA LYS A 238 -9.66 15.15 -9.08
C LYS A 238 -9.98 13.67 -8.78
N VAL A 239 -9.04 12.94 -8.17
CA VAL A 239 -9.26 11.53 -7.80
C VAL A 239 -10.30 11.42 -6.68
N ILE A 240 -10.25 12.31 -5.71
CA ILE A 240 -11.21 12.35 -4.60
C ILE A 240 -12.60 12.74 -5.10
N ASP A 241 -12.70 13.80 -5.92
CA ASP A 241 -13.95 14.25 -6.52
C ASP A 241 -14.63 13.17 -7.39
N TYR A 242 -13.85 12.29 -8.00
CA TYR A 242 -14.36 11.22 -8.87
C TYR A 242 -15.12 10.13 -8.11
N ILE A 243 -14.91 10.02 -6.81
CA ILE A 243 -15.56 9.02 -5.94
C ILE A 243 -16.56 9.62 -4.95
N ASN A 244 -16.69 10.94 -4.90
CA ASN A 244 -17.66 11.67 -4.10
C ASN A 244 -18.84 12.11 -4.96
#